data_4b24d331b66bb473ef5525e6ceba4224
#
_entry.id   4b24d331b66bb473ef5525e6ceba4224
#
_cell.length_a   1.000
_cell.length_b   1.000
_cell.length_c   1.000
_cell.angle_alpha   90.00
_cell.angle_beta   90.00
_cell.angle_gamma   90.00
#
_symmetry.space_group_name_H-M   'P 1'
#
loop_
_entity.id
_entity.type
_entity.pdbx_description
1 polymer ?
#
loop_
_entity_poly.entity_id
_entity_poly.type
_entity_poly.pdbx_seq_one_letter_code
_entity_poly.pdbx_strand_id
1 'polypeptide(L)'
;AFMAHCGIGTLPIMYYGNEEQRQKYVTRLASGEWLGAYALTEPGAGSDANAGKTNATLSEDGKYYILNGSKMWITNAGFADVHTVFAKIENDRVLSAFIVDANSEGVVINPDEHKMGIKGSSTAQIFYNDVKVPVENLIGRRGEGFRIALNILHMGRIKLGANVLGAAKKAINDSVQY
;
A
#
# COMPACT_ATOMS: atom_id res chain seq x y z
N ALA A 1 11.15 4.82 -2.30
CA ALA A 1 10.97 3.51 -2.93
C ALA A 1 11.26 2.36 -1.95
N PHE A 2 12.50 2.15 -1.55
CA PHE A 2 12.92 1.02 -0.69
C PHE A 2 12.12 0.92 0.62
N MET A 3 12.00 2.02 1.39
CA MET A 3 11.27 2.04 2.66
C MET A 3 9.76 1.79 2.50
N ALA A 4 9.19 2.16 1.37
CA ALA A 4 7.80 1.85 1.07
C ALA A 4 7.62 0.35 0.79
N HIS A 5 8.52 -0.25 0.02
CA HIS A 5 8.51 -1.69 -0.26
C HIS A 5 8.71 -2.53 1.00
N CYS A 6 9.89 -2.45 1.66
CA CYS A 6 10.22 -3.25 2.86
C CYS A 6 9.38 -2.89 4.10
N GLY A 7 8.75 -1.73 4.11
CA GLY A 7 7.95 -1.21 5.20
C GLY A 7 6.47 -1.40 4.92
N ILE A 8 5.86 -0.30 4.49
CA ILE A 8 4.39 -0.23 4.45
C ILE A 8 3.76 -1.15 3.39
N GLY A 9 4.45 -1.47 2.30
CA GLY A 9 3.93 -2.38 1.26
C GLY A 9 3.95 -3.86 1.66
N THR A 10 4.97 -4.30 2.41
CA THR A 10 5.18 -5.71 2.78
C THR A 10 4.65 -6.05 4.17
N LEU A 11 4.85 -5.17 5.15
CA LEU A 11 4.52 -5.47 6.56
C LEU A 11 3.03 -5.77 6.83
N PRO A 12 2.04 -5.21 6.13
CA PRO A 12 0.65 -5.62 6.30
C PRO A 12 0.46 -7.12 6.10
N ILE A 13 1.05 -7.67 5.05
CA ILE A 13 0.96 -9.11 4.73
C ILE A 13 1.74 -9.92 5.77
N MET A 14 2.94 -9.46 6.16
CA MET A 14 3.79 -10.15 7.12
C MET A 14 3.13 -10.28 8.50
N TYR A 15 2.51 -9.20 9.02
CA TYR A 15 1.98 -9.18 10.39
C TYR A 15 0.52 -9.62 10.50
N TYR A 16 -0.27 -9.45 9.46
CA TYR A 16 -1.71 -9.71 9.50
C TYR A 16 -2.17 -10.75 8.50
N GLY A 17 -1.33 -11.14 7.55
CA GLY A 17 -1.60 -12.23 6.61
C GLY A 17 -1.60 -13.60 7.31
N ASN A 18 -2.34 -14.53 6.74
CA ASN A 18 -2.28 -15.95 7.11
C ASN A 18 -0.99 -16.60 6.58
N GLU A 19 -0.77 -17.87 6.91
CA GLU A 19 0.47 -18.56 6.53
C GLU A 19 0.62 -18.70 5.01
N GLU A 20 -0.47 -18.99 4.30
CA GLU A 20 -0.47 -19.12 2.83
C GLU A 20 -0.12 -17.79 2.16
N GLN A 21 -0.72 -16.69 2.64
CA GLN A 21 -0.40 -15.35 2.16
C GLN A 21 1.06 -14.99 2.42
N ARG A 22 1.58 -15.29 3.61
CA ARG A 22 3.00 -15.04 3.94
C ARG A 22 3.94 -15.83 3.05
N GLN A 23 3.70 -17.11 2.87
CA GLN A 23 4.53 -17.97 2.02
C GLN A 23 4.49 -17.52 0.54
N LYS A 24 3.31 -17.18 0.04
CA LYS A 24 3.13 -16.78 -1.36
C LYS A 24 3.75 -15.40 -1.65
N TYR A 25 3.48 -14.40 -0.79
CA TYR A 25 3.81 -13.01 -1.07
C TYR A 25 5.07 -12.52 -0.35
N VAL A 26 5.20 -12.78 0.97
CA VAL A 26 6.32 -12.23 1.75
C VAL A 26 7.65 -12.82 1.32
N THR A 27 7.70 -14.08 0.96
CA THR A 27 8.94 -14.73 0.47
C THR A 27 9.50 -14.00 -0.75
N ARG A 28 8.66 -13.67 -1.73
CA ARG A 28 9.07 -12.98 -2.96
C ARG A 28 9.32 -11.48 -2.73
N LEU A 29 8.55 -10.86 -1.85
CA LEU A 29 8.79 -9.47 -1.46
C LEU A 29 10.10 -9.33 -0.66
N ALA A 30 10.43 -10.29 0.21
CA ALA A 30 11.66 -10.26 1.00
C ALA A 30 12.92 -10.52 0.17
N SER A 31 12.83 -11.34 -0.87
CA SER A 31 13.93 -11.58 -1.81
C SER A 31 14.15 -10.42 -2.81
N GLY A 32 13.15 -9.53 -2.96
CA GLY A 32 13.14 -8.48 -3.98
C GLY A 32 12.76 -8.98 -5.38
N GLU A 33 12.32 -10.23 -5.51
CA GLU A 33 11.73 -10.75 -6.74
C GLU A 33 10.45 -9.97 -7.09
N TRP A 34 9.65 -9.63 -6.07
CA TRP A 34 8.49 -8.77 -6.18
C TRP A 34 8.67 -7.51 -5.36
N LEU A 35 8.09 -6.41 -5.84
CA LEU A 35 8.06 -5.13 -5.16
C LEU A 35 6.65 -4.81 -4.69
N GLY A 36 6.56 -4.22 -3.49
CA GLY A 36 5.28 -3.87 -2.87
C GLY A 36 5.00 -2.38 -2.86
N ALA A 37 3.72 -2.04 -3.03
CA ALA A 37 3.18 -0.71 -2.82
C ALA A 37 2.06 -0.71 -1.78
N TYR A 38 1.81 0.46 -1.19
CA TYR A 38 0.80 0.66 -0.16
C TYR A 38 -0.23 1.68 -0.63
N ALA A 39 -1.43 1.20 -0.94
CA ALA A 39 -2.47 1.96 -1.60
C ALA A 39 -3.62 2.31 -0.63
N LEU A 40 -3.39 3.34 0.22
CA LEU A 40 -4.35 3.85 1.19
C LEU A 40 -5.02 5.14 0.70
N THR A 41 -4.21 6.15 0.39
CA THR A 41 -4.65 7.52 0.10
C THR A 41 -5.52 7.59 -1.16
N GLU A 42 -6.60 8.37 -1.10
CA GLU A 42 -7.48 8.66 -2.23
C GLU A 42 -7.56 10.18 -2.47
N PRO A 43 -8.02 10.64 -3.65
CA PRO A 43 -8.15 12.08 -3.93
C PRO A 43 -8.97 12.84 -2.88
N GLY A 44 -9.99 12.22 -2.31
CA GLY A 44 -10.87 12.79 -1.28
C GLY A 44 -10.60 12.30 0.15
N ALA A 45 -9.58 11.47 0.38
CA ALA A 45 -9.31 10.84 1.67
C ALA A 45 -7.80 10.75 1.94
N GLY A 46 -7.25 11.80 2.53
CA GLY A 46 -5.87 11.88 2.98
C GLY A 46 -5.77 11.67 4.50
N SER A 47 -5.89 12.75 5.28
CA SER A 47 -5.81 12.68 6.75
C SER A 47 -6.90 11.83 7.38
N ASP A 48 -8.12 11.91 6.86
CA ASP A 48 -9.19 10.98 7.18
C ASP A 48 -9.21 9.82 6.18
N ALA A 49 -8.35 8.84 6.41
CA ALA A 49 -8.26 7.67 5.53
C ALA A 49 -9.55 6.84 5.50
N ASN A 50 -10.35 6.87 6.58
CA ASN A 50 -11.62 6.15 6.64
C ASN A 50 -12.72 6.78 5.77
N ALA A 51 -12.52 8.03 5.30
CA ALA A 51 -13.40 8.66 4.32
C ALA A 51 -13.21 8.12 2.89
N GLY A 52 -12.28 7.19 2.67
CA GLY A 52 -12.04 6.55 1.38
C GLY A 52 -13.31 5.95 0.78
N LYS A 53 -13.42 6.02 -0.55
CA LYS A 53 -14.58 5.57 -1.34
C LYS A 53 -14.32 4.31 -2.15
N THR A 54 -13.05 3.86 -2.22
CA THR A 54 -12.72 2.60 -2.88
C THR A 54 -13.52 1.48 -2.23
N ASN A 55 -14.25 0.73 -3.06
CA ASN A 55 -15.21 -0.27 -2.63
C ASN A 55 -14.85 -1.65 -3.18
N ALA A 56 -15.21 -2.69 -2.45
CA ALA A 56 -15.06 -4.09 -2.81
C ALA A 56 -16.41 -4.79 -2.61
N THR A 57 -16.98 -5.33 -3.67
CA THR A 57 -18.26 -6.06 -3.63
C THR A 57 -17.99 -7.55 -3.81
N LEU A 58 -18.60 -8.39 -2.98
CA LEU A 58 -18.47 -9.84 -3.13
C LEU A 58 -19.15 -10.29 -4.42
N SER A 59 -18.46 -11.13 -5.21
CA SER A 59 -19.04 -11.72 -6.43
C SER A 59 -20.17 -12.69 -6.10
N GLU A 60 -21.08 -12.93 -7.06
CA GLU A 60 -22.23 -13.83 -6.87
C GLU A 60 -21.81 -15.27 -6.49
N ASP A 61 -20.68 -15.74 -7.01
CA ASP A 61 -20.15 -17.07 -6.71
C ASP A 61 -19.34 -17.12 -5.39
N GLY A 62 -19.18 -15.97 -4.72
CA GLY A 62 -18.46 -15.85 -3.44
C GLY A 62 -16.95 -16.06 -3.51
N LYS A 63 -16.34 -16.11 -4.71
CA LYS A 63 -14.91 -16.42 -4.86
C LYS A 63 -14.02 -15.19 -4.95
N TYR A 64 -14.58 -14.04 -5.30
CA TYR A 64 -13.83 -12.82 -5.54
C TYR A 64 -14.48 -11.63 -4.87
N TYR A 65 -13.68 -10.66 -4.49
CA TYR A 65 -14.10 -9.28 -4.30
C TYR A 65 -13.87 -8.51 -5.59
N ILE A 66 -14.89 -7.81 -6.08
CA ILE A 66 -14.80 -6.90 -7.24
C ILE A 66 -14.44 -5.52 -6.71
N LEU A 67 -13.21 -5.10 -6.96
CA LEU A 67 -12.64 -3.87 -6.42
C LEU A 67 -12.80 -2.72 -7.41
N ASN A 68 -13.37 -1.62 -6.94
CA ASN A 68 -13.59 -0.39 -7.71
C ASN A 68 -13.13 0.85 -6.92
N GLY A 69 -12.39 1.74 -7.58
CA GLY A 69 -11.97 3.01 -6.99
C GLY A 69 -10.65 3.52 -7.52
N SER A 70 -10.10 4.54 -6.84
CA SER A 70 -8.79 5.10 -7.22
C SER A 70 -7.95 5.43 -5.99
N LYS A 71 -6.64 5.30 -6.14
CA LYS A 71 -5.65 5.64 -5.13
C LYS A 71 -4.67 6.67 -5.67
N MET A 72 -4.25 7.61 -4.84
CA MET A 72 -3.43 8.76 -5.24
C MET A 72 -2.13 8.80 -4.43
N TRP A 73 -1.07 9.32 -5.06
CA TRP A 73 0.25 9.49 -4.45
C TRP A 73 0.89 8.16 -4.00
N ILE A 74 0.69 7.08 -4.76
CA ILE A 74 1.16 5.76 -4.38
C ILE A 74 2.63 5.60 -4.77
N THR A 75 3.48 5.50 -3.75
CA THR A 75 4.91 5.21 -3.93
C THR A 75 5.09 3.78 -4.46
N ASN A 76 5.97 3.61 -5.41
CA ASN A 76 6.27 2.38 -6.15
C ASN A 76 5.17 1.95 -7.14
N ALA A 77 4.10 2.70 -7.32
CA ALA A 77 2.98 2.29 -8.18
C ALA A 77 3.43 1.86 -9.59
N GLY A 78 4.39 2.59 -10.19
CA GLY A 78 4.82 2.35 -11.57
C GLY A 78 5.63 1.05 -11.79
N PHE A 79 6.06 0.37 -10.72
CA PHE A 79 6.86 -0.85 -10.83
C PHE A 79 6.58 -1.91 -9.75
N ALA A 80 5.61 -1.68 -8.86
CA ALA A 80 5.24 -2.68 -7.86
C ALA A 80 4.47 -3.83 -8.51
N ASP A 81 4.77 -5.05 -8.05
CA ASP A 81 4.07 -6.27 -8.47
C ASP A 81 2.84 -6.53 -7.60
N VAL A 82 2.89 -6.06 -6.35
CA VAL A 82 1.85 -6.29 -5.34
C VAL A 82 1.41 -4.98 -4.69
N HIS A 83 0.12 -4.72 -4.68
CA HIS A 83 -0.47 -3.60 -3.96
C HIS A 83 -1.18 -4.09 -2.69
N THR A 84 -0.83 -3.55 -1.53
CA THR A 84 -1.68 -3.63 -0.34
C THR A 84 -2.72 -2.52 -0.43
N VAL A 85 -3.96 -2.89 -0.74
CA VAL A 85 -5.06 -1.96 -1.01
C VAL A 85 -6.05 -1.92 0.14
N PHE A 86 -6.48 -0.73 0.52
CA PHE A 86 -7.50 -0.53 1.53
C PHE A 86 -8.80 -0.08 0.87
N ALA A 87 -9.88 -0.82 1.11
CA ALA A 87 -11.20 -0.56 0.55
C ALA A 87 -12.30 -0.92 1.53
N LYS A 88 -13.48 -0.36 1.36
CA LYS A 88 -14.69 -0.76 2.10
C LYS A 88 -15.32 -1.95 1.42
N ILE A 89 -15.80 -2.92 2.20
CA ILE A 89 -16.59 -4.01 1.65
C ILE A 89 -18.05 -3.60 1.69
N GLU A 90 -18.68 -3.53 0.50
CA GLU A 90 -20.09 -3.17 0.36
C GLU A 90 -20.44 -1.85 1.06
N ASN A 91 -21.32 -1.90 2.08
CA ASN A 91 -21.78 -0.74 2.84
C ASN A 91 -21.02 -0.54 4.16
N ASP A 92 -19.85 -1.19 4.34
CA ASP A 92 -19.06 -1.02 5.56
C ASP A 92 -18.62 0.43 5.75
N ARG A 93 -18.62 0.89 7.00
CA ARG A 93 -18.14 2.22 7.37
C ARG A 93 -16.62 2.27 7.56
N VAL A 94 -15.98 1.11 7.65
CA VAL A 94 -14.55 0.96 7.93
C VAL A 94 -13.84 0.20 6.82
N LEU A 95 -12.54 0.42 6.70
CA LEU A 95 -11.72 -0.20 5.67
C LEU A 95 -11.41 -1.66 6.01
N SER A 96 -11.29 -2.46 4.97
CA SER A 96 -10.65 -3.78 4.93
C SER A 96 -9.36 -3.67 4.12
N ALA A 97 -8.45 -4.64 4.23
CA ALA A 97 -7.17 -4.64 3.53
C ALA A 97 -7.08 -5.85 2.59
N PHE A 98 -6.55 -5.64 1.39
CA PHE A 98 -6.48 -6.64 0.33
C PHE A 98 -5.07 -6.72 -0.27
N ILE A 99 -4.68 -7.92 -0.71
CA ILE A 99 -3.52 -8.12 -1.57
C ILE A 99 -4.02 -8.14 -3.01
N VAL A 100 -3.54 -7.20 -3.82
CA VAL A 100 -3.90 -7.08 -5.24
C VAL A 100 -2.66 -7.24 -6.09
N ASP A 101 -2.69 -8.12 -7.08
CA ASP A 101 -1.66 -8.24 -8.11
C ASP A 101 -1.74 -7.02 -9.03
N ALA A 102 -0.64 -6.32 -9.21
CA ALA A 102 -0.61 -5.11 -10.03
C ALA A 102 -0.91 -5.38 -11.52
N ASN A 103 -0.71 -6.62 -11.98
CA ASN A 103 -1.00 -7.04 -13.35
C ASN A 103 -2.43 -7.57 -13.54
N SER A 104 -3.28 -7.51 -12.50
CA SER A 104 -4.68 -7.93 -12.63
C SER A 104 -5.42 -7.08 -13.66
N GLU A 105 -6.30 -7.73 -14.43
CA GLU A 105 -7.19 -7.03 -15.34
C GLU A 105 -7.98 -5.95 -14.59
N GLY A 106 -8.09 -4.75 -15.16
CA GLY A 106 -8.76 -3.60 -14.57
C GLY A 106 -7.87 -2.72 -13.69
N VAL A 107 -6.63 -3.12 -13.40
CA VAL A 107 -5.65 -2.23 -12.75
C VAL A 107 -5.04 -1.32 -13.80
N VAL A 108 -5.19 0.00 -13.60
CA VAL A 108 -4.61 1.01 -14.49
C VAL A 108 -3.75 1.95 -13.65
N ILE A 109 -2.49 2.07 -14.04
CA ILE A 109 -1.51 2.94 -13.37
C ILE A 109 -1.21 4.12 -14.29
N ASN A 110 -1.42 5.33 -13.77
CA ASN A 110 -1.08 6.55 -14.50
C ASN A 110 0.44 6.75 -14.58
N PRO A 111 0.92 7.61 -15.49
CA PRO A 111 2.29 8.08 -15.48
C PRO A 111 2.67 8.67 -14.11
N ASP A 112 3.98 8.62 -13.80
CA ASP A 112 4.51 9.18 -12.57
C ASP A 112 4.22 10.68 -12.44
N GLU A 113 3.92 11.09 -11.22
CA GLU A 113 3.69 12.48 -10.85
C GLU A 113 4.92 13.37 -11.05
N HIS A 114 4.70 14.58 -11.49
CA HIS A 114 5.74 15.62 -11.59
C HIS A 114 6.13 16.13 -10.20
N LYS A 115 7.24 15.63 -9.65
CA LYS A 115 7.73 16.00 -8.32
C LYS A 115 8.88 16.98 -8.39
N MET A 116 9.01 17.84 -7.38
CA MET A 116 10.15 18.75 -7.22
C MET A 116 11.46 18.03 -6.98
N GLY A 117 11.42 16.87 -6.29
CA GLY A 117 12.58 16.02 -5.99
C GLY A 117 12.19 14.56 -5.90
N ILE A 118 13.15 13.71 -5.51
CA ILE A 118 12.98 12.24 -5.37
C ILE A 118 12.43 11.61 -6.67
N LYS A 119 12.90 12.09 -7.81
CA LYS A 119 12.39 11.68 -9.13
C LYS A 119 12.70 10.21 -9.48
N GLY A 120 13.70 9.61 -8.83
CA GLY A 120 13.99 8.18 -8.95
C GLY A 120 13.03 7.25 -8.19
N SER A 121 12.06 7.80 -7.46
CA SER A 121 11.00 7.02 -6.81
C SER A 121 9.69 7.21 -7.57
N SER A 122 9.12 6.13 -8.12
CA SER A 122 7.79 6.18 -8.73
C SER A 122 6.76 6.66 -7.72
N THR A 123 5.87 7.51 -8.15
CA THR A 123 4.69 7.97 -7.40
C THR A 123 3.58 8.22 -8.40
N ALA A 124 2.52 7.42 -8.39
CA ALA A 124 1.46 7.53 -9.37
C ALA A 124 0.08 7.35 -8.75
N GLN A 125 -0.93 7.66 -9.54
CA GLN A 125 -2.31 7.34 -9.27
C GLN A 125 -2.63 5.96 -9.84
N ILE A 126 -3.41 5.17 -9.10
CA ILE A 126 -3.86 3.84 -9.50
C ILE A 126 -5.39 3.83 -9.57
N PHE A 127 -5.94 3.29 -10.65
CA PHE A 127 -7.36 3.02 -10.78
C PHE A 127 -7.60 1.51 -10.74
N TYR A 128 -8.64 1.12 -10.06
CA TYR A 128 -9.16 -0.24 -10.00
C TYR A 128 -10.55 -0.23 -10.63
N ASN A 129 -10.71 -0.92 -11.75
CA ASN A 129 -11.94 -0.98 -12.55
C ASN A 129 -12.38 -2.44 -12.63
N ASP A 130 -13.34 -2.82 -11.81
CA ASP A 130 -13.87 -4.18 -11.69
C ASP A 130 -12.79 -5.25 -11.46
N VAL A 131 -11.74 -4.90 -10.70
CA VAL A 131 -10.62 -5.81 -10.44
C VAL A 131 -11.08 -6.98 -9.58
N LYS A 132 -10.90 -8.20 -10.09
CA LYS A 132 -11.21 -9.44 -9.37
C LYS A 132 -10.10 -9.79 -8.40
N VAL A 133 -10.37 -9.68 -7.12
CA VAL A 133 -9.44 -10.03 -6.03
C VAL A 133 -9.95 -11.30 -5.35
N PRO A 134 -9.19 -12.41 -5.34
CA PRO A 134 -9.60 -13.64 -4.67
C PRO A 134 -9.95 -13.38 -3.20
N VAL A 135 -10.97 -14.06 -2.66
CA VAL A 135 -11.41 -13.85 -1.27
C VAL A 135 -10.31 -14.19 -0.26
N GLU A 136 -9.44 -15.13 -0.59
CA GLU A 136 -8.27 -15.50 0.20
C GLU A 136 -7.20 -14.40 0.26
N ASN A 137 -7.30 -13.35 -0.55
CA ASN A 137 -6.41 -12.20 -0.54
C ASN A 137 -6.86 -11.08 0.42
N LEU A 138 -7.93 -11.29 1.20
CA LEU A 138 -8.28 -10.43 2.32
C LEU A 138 -7.23 -10.57 3.43
N ILE A 139 -6.60 -9.48 3.83
CA ILE A 139 -5.59 -9.46 4.92
C ILE A 139 -6.30 -9.28 6.25
N GLY A 140 -6.09 -10.19 7.18
CA GLY A 140 -6.76 -10.18 8.48
C GLY A 140 -8.26 -10.46 8.34
N ARG A 141 -9.09 -9.69 9.02
CA ARG A 141 -10.56 -9.83 9.01
C ARG A 141 -11.23 -8.63 8.34
N ARG A 142 -12.44 -8.83 7.80
CA ARG A 142 -13.30 -7.75 7.31
C ARG A 142 -13.43 -6.65 8.37
N GLY A 143 -13.22 -5.40 7.97
CA GLY A 143 -13.30 -4.23 8.83
C GLY A 143 -12.04 -3.91 9.66
N GLU A 144 -10.98 -4.72 9.58
CA GLU A 144 -9.73 -4.46 10.31
C GLU A 144 -8.73 -3.57 9.54
N GLY A 145 -9.03 -3.21 8.29
CA GLY A 145 -8.09 -2.50 7.42
C GLY A 145 -7.58 -1.19 8.00
N PHE A 146 -8.45 -0.40 8.63
CA PHE A 146 -8.02 0.87 9.25
C PHE A 146 -7.04 0.65 10.41
N ARG A 147 -7.28 -0.35 11.26
CA ARG A 147 -6.37 -0.72 12.34
C ARG A 147 -5.02 -1.20 11.79
N ILE A 148 -5.05 -2.06 10.77
CA ILE A 148 -3.85 -2.54 10.06
C ILE A 148 -3.08 -1.34 9.50
N ALA A 149 -3.76 -0.45 8.77
CA ALA A 149 -3.15 0.72 8.17
C ALA A 149 -2.41 1.59 9.19
N LEU A 150 -3.05 1.96 10.29
CA LEU A 150 -2.45 2.81 11.32
C LEU A 150 -1.25 2.14 12.01
N ASN A 151 -1.34 0.85 12.36
CA ASN A 151 -0.24 0.13 12.98
C ASN A 151 1.00 0.09 12.09
N ILE A 152 0.82 -0.15 10.79
CA ILE A 152 1.91 -0.15 9.82
C ILE A 152 2.51 1.26 9.65
N LEU A 153 1.68 2.29 9.62
CA LEU A 153 2.16 3.67 9.55
C LEU A 153 2.95 4.08 10.80
N HIS A 154 2.61 3.56 11.98
CA HIS A 154 3.41 3.78 13.19
C HIS A 154 4.83 3.22 13.05
N MET A 155 4.99 2.02 12.48
CA MET A 155 6.30 1.46 12.18
C MET A 155 7.08 2.32 11.18
N GLY A 156 6.39 2.85 10.17
CA GLY A 156 6.97 3.80 9.20
C GLY A 156 7.47 5.08 9.86
N ARG A 157 6.72 5.63 10.82
CA ARG A 157 7.10 6.84 11.56
C ARG A 157 8.36 6.64 12.42
N ILE A 158 8.51 5.50 13.09
CA ILE A 158 9.71 5.14 13.85
C ILE A 158 10.94 5.09 12.93
N LYS A 159 10.82 4.43 11.77
CA LYS A 159 11.89 4.36 10.78
C LYS A 159 12.25 5.75 10.23
N LEU A 160 11.26 6.59 9.99
CA LEU A 160 11.47 7.97 9.54
C LEU A 160 12.23 8.79 10.58
N GLY A 161 11.89 8.67 11.86
CA GLY A 161 12.60 9.32 12.95
C GLY A 161 14.10 8.96 12.99
N ALA A 162 14.42 7.68 12.84
CA ALA A 162 15.80 7.22 12.79
C ALA A 162 16.56 7.78 11.55
N ASN A 163 15.89 7.81 10.40
CA ASN A 163 16.48 8.36 9.15
C ASN A 163 16.77 9.86 9.28
N VAL A 164 15.84 10.64 9.83
CA VAL A 164 15.99 12.09 10.02
C VAL A 164 17.12 12.41 10.99
N LEU A 165 17.29 11.62 12.07
CA LEU A 165 18.40 11.78 13.01
C LEU A 165 19.76 11.63 12.32
N GLY A 166 19.92 10.65 11.44
CA GLY A 166 21.13 10.46 10.64
C GLY A 166 21.43 11.65 9.73
N ALA A 167 20.42 12.14 9.02
CA ALA A 167 20.54 13.32 8.16
C ALA A 167 20.91 14.58 8.94
N ALA A 168 20.30 14.81 10.12
CA ALA A 168 20.60 15.95 10.99
C ALA A 168 22.05 15.92 11.48
N LYS A 169 22.56 14.76 11.93
CA LYS A 169 23.96 14.60 12.34
C LYS A 169 24.93 14.94 11.21
N LYS A 170 24.65 14.44 9.99
CA LYS A 170 25.48 14.77 8.84
C LYS A 170 25.46 16.27 8.53
N ALA A 171 24.29 16.90 8.51
CA ALA A 171 24.17 18.32 8.23
C ALA A 171 24.93 19.19 9.25
N ILE A 172 24.86 18.85 10.56
CA ILE A 172 25.64 19.54 11.59
C ILE A 172 27.13 19.39 11.37
N ASN A 173 27.61 18.17 11.12
CA ASN A 173 29.03 17.92 10.87
C ASN A 173 29.55 18.69 9.65
N ASP A 174 28.80 18.67 8.55
CA ASP A 174 29.17 19.40 7.34
C ASP A 174 29.21 20.92 7.58
N SER A 175 28.24 21.45 8.36
CA SER A 175 28.18 22.88 8.71
C SER A 175 29.32 23.32 9.62
N VAL A 176 29.80 22.47 10.52
CA VAL A 176 30.91 22.78 11.43
C VAL A 176 32.27 22.74 10.69
N GLN A 177 32.37 21.92 9.66
CA GLN A 177 33.61 21.80 8.86
C GLN A 177 33.72 22.86 7.77
N TYR A 178 32.62 23.50 7.37
CA TYR A 178 32.58 24.59 6.40
C TYR A 178 33.01 25.91 7.01
#